data_0c33f90244f29007aa0619761a7055ce
#
_entry.id   0c33f90244f29007aa0619761a7055ce
#
_cell.length_a   1.000
_cell.length_b   1.000
_cell.length_c   1.000
_cell.angle_alpha   90.00
_cell.angle_beta   90.00
_cell.angle_gamma   90.00
#
_symmetry.space_group_name_H-M   'P 1'
#
loop_
_entity.id
_entity.type
_entity.pdbx_description
1 polymer ?
#
loop_
_entity_poly.entity_id
_entity_poly.type
_entity_poly.pdbx_seq_one_letter_code
_entity_poly.pdbx_strand_id
1 'polypeptide(L)'
;MSPDKQIAITLWCLGNQEVYRSVADRFGVSKDTVWKTIFEVMMVLTADAQRYIKWPEPHAMVHFEREFRQLSGFPGTIGAIDGCHIAINAPIENSDSYINRKGFHSIVLQGICDYKLRFIDVFTGICGSVHDARVWRLSDIRQLITNDENRYFQNQYHLLGDSAYPLSRYMSTPYRDNGHLNNTQRNFNTNHSKTRVVIERTFGILKARFRKLKYVYMYNTEMIPLVILSCSILHNICIENEDAPIEDEPIELNPMEMLINNE
;
A
#
# COMPACT_ATOMS: atom_id res chain seq x y z
N MET A 1 -20.76 17.40 -17.16
CA MET A 1 -20.72 17.55 -15.70
C MET A 1 -19.52 18.40 -15.35
N SER A 2 -19.58 19.23 -14.29
CA SER A 2 -18.42 20.03 -13.88
C SER A 2 -17.31 19.15 -13.31
N PRO A 3 -16.02 19.53 -13.44
CA PRO A 3 -14.91 18.80 -12.86
C PRO A 3 -15.06 18.58 -11.35
N ASP A 4 -15.52 19.59 -10.61
CA ASP A 4 -15.72 19.50 -9.16
C ASP A 4 -16.70 18.38 -8.79
N LYS A 5 -17.82 18.27 -9.54
CA LYS A 5 -18.79 17.19 -9.32
C LYS A 5 -18.23 15.82 -9.67
N GLN A 6 -17.38 15.73 -10.70
CA GLN A 6 -16.70 14.48 -11.06
C GLN A 6 -15.74 14.02 -9.94
N ILE A 7 -14.95 14.94 -9.43
CA ILE A 7 -14.03 14.70 -8.31
C ILE A 7 -14.81 14.30 -7.05
N ALA A 8 -15.89 15.02 -6.70
CA ALA A 8 -16.71 14.73 -5.54
C ALA A 8 -17.34 13.32 -5.60
N ILE A 9 -17.86 12.90 -6.76
CA ILE A 9 -18.40 11.54 -6.98
C ILE A 9 -17.29 10.49 -6.76
N THR A 10 -16.12 10.74 -7.32
CA THR A 10 -15.00 9.79 -7.22
C THR A 10 -14.48 9.66 -5.79
N LEU A 11 -14.24 10.78 -5.11
CA LEU A 11 -13.81 10.78 -3.70
C LEU A 11 -14.83 10.09 -2.81
N TRP A 12 -16.13 10.35 -3.02
CA TRP A 12 -17.20 9.68 -2.29
C TRP A 12 -17.17 8.17 -2.48
N CYS A 13 -17.02 7.70 -3.73
CA CYS A 13 -16.95 6.27 -4.04
C CYS A 13 -15.72 5.58 -3.48
N LEU A 14 -14.57 6.24 -3.47
CA LEU A 14 -13.34 5.68 -2.91
C LEU A 14 -13.32 5.70 -1.38
N GLY A 15 -13.93 6.73 -0.77
CA GLY A 15 -14.04 6.87 0.68
C GLY A 15 -15.11 5.98 1.34
N ASN A 16 -16.06 5.43 0.57
CA ASN A 16 -17.20 4.70 1.10
C ASN A 16 -17.42 3.34 0.43
N GLN A 17 -18.16 2.44 1.10
CA GLN A 17 -18.55 1.12 0.59
C GLN A 17 -19.95 1.15 -0.09
N GLU A 18 -20.41 2.31 -0.53
CA GLU A 18 -21.71 2.43 -1.17
C GLU A 18 -21.74 1.79 -2.58
N VAL A 19 -22.92 1.31 -2.97
CA VAL A 19 -23.17 0.84 -4.33
C VAL A 19 -23.39 2.02 -5.28
N TYR A 20 -23.04 1.88 -6.54
CA TYR A 20 -23.17 2.96 -7.53
C TYR A 20 -24.59 3.52 -7.68
N ARG A 21 -25.63 2.74 -7.38
CA ARG A 21 -27.03 3.23 -7.39
C ARG A 21 -27.25 4.29 -6.31
N SER A 22 -26.81 4.04 -5.08
CA SER A 22 -26.92 4.98 -3.96
C SER A 22 -26.16 6.28 -4.26
N VAL A 23 -24.94 6.16 -4.83
CA VAL A 23 -24.15 7.32 -5.25
C VAL A 23 -24.86 8.10 -6.37
N ALA A 24 -25.45 7.41 -7.35
CA ALA A 24 -26.19 8.02 -8.42
C ALA A 24 -27.38 8.87 -7.91
N ASP A 25 -28.16 8.31 -6.97
CA ASP A 25 -29.27 9.01 -6.31
C ASP A 25 -28.78 10.23 -5.52
N ARG A 26 -27.68 10.09 -4.76
CA ARG A 26 -27.09 11.18 -3.99
C ARG A 26 -26.64 12.37 -4.84
N PHE A 27 -26.05 12.10 -5.99
CA PHE A 27 -25.50 13.14 -6.86
C PHE A 27 -26.44 13.53 -8.01
N GLY A 28 -27.63 12.95 -8.11
CA GLY A 28 -28.61 13.24 -9.16
C GLY A 28 -28.08 12.95 -10.57
N VAL A 29 -27.49 11.76 -10.75
CA VAL A 29 -26.94 11.28 -12.03
C VAL A 29 -27.34 9.82 -12.28
N SER A 30 -27.12 9.30 -13.48
CA SER A 30 -27.34 7.88 -13.75
C SER A 30 -26.20 7.01 -13.17
N LYS A 31 -26.50 5.72 -12.88
CA LYS A 31 -25.50 4.75 -12.46
C LYS A 31 -24.33 4.64 -13.45
N ASP A 32 -24.62 4.67 -14.75
CA ASP A 32 -23.60 4.60 -15.79
C ASP A 32 -22.72 5.86 -15.80
N THR A 33 -23.31 7.02 -15.51
CA THR A 33 -22.56 8.27 -15.34
C THR A 33 -21.60 8.17 -14.15
N VAL A 34 -22.03 7.62 -13.01
CA VAL A 34 -21.14 7.39 -11.84
C VAL A 34 -19.97 6.54 -12.25
N TRP A 35 -20.19 5.37 -12.88
CA TRP A 35 -19.13 4.46 -13.27
C TRP A 35 -18.13 5.11 -14.24
N LYS A 36 -18.61 5.76 -15.30
CA LYS A 36 -17.77 6.47 -16.27
C LYS A 36 -16.93 7.56 -15.61
N THR A 37 -17.58 8.37 -14.75
CA THR A 37 -16.91 9.46 -14.03
C THR A 37 -15.76 8.97 -13.16
N ILE A 38 -15.99 7.93 -12.36
CA ILE A 38 -14.96 7.35 -11.50
C ILE A 38 -13.78 6.86 -12.34
N PHE A 39 -14.08 6.14 -13.42
CA PHE A 39 -13.06 5.63 -14.33
C PHE A 39 -12.21 6.74 -14.94
N GLU A 40 -12.87 7.77 -15.52
CA GLU A 40 -12.18 8.92 -16.14
C GLU A 40 -11.28 9.66 -15.14
N VAL A 41 -11.77 9.94 -13.93
CA VAL A 41 -10.99 10.63 -12.90
C VAL A 41 -9.81 9.77 -12.43
N MET A 42 -10.01 8.47 -12.22
CA MET A 42 -8.91 7.56 -11.84
C MET A 42 -7.85 7.47 -12.94
N MET A 43 -8.25 7.43 -14.22
CA MET A 43 -7.31 7.44 -15.35
C MET A 43 -6.47 8.73 -15.38
N VAL A 44 -7.06 9.88 -15.13
CA VAL A 44 -6.33 11.16 -15.04
C VAL A 44 -5.36 11.17 -13.86
N LEU A 45 -5.80 10.72 -12.68
CA LEU A 45 -4.94 10.63 -11.49
C LEU A 45 -3.73 9.73 -11.72
N THR A 46 -3.95 8.56 -12.30
CA THR A 46 -2.88 7.56 -12.48
C THR A 46 -1.95 7.87 -13.64
N ALA A 47 -2.39 8.64 -14.64
CA ALA A 47 -1.53 9.11 -15.74
C ALA A 47 -0.34 9.95 -15.23
N ASP A 48 -0.47 10.63 -14.11
CA ASP A 48 0.58 11.46 -13.50
C ASP A 48 1.02 10.91 -12.13
N ALA A 49 0.97 9.59 -11.94
CA ALA A 49 1.28 8.94 -10.66
C ALA A 49 2.68 9.31 -10.14
N GLN A 50 3.67 9.42 -11.03
CA GLN A 50 5.05 9.78 -10.70
C GLN A 50 5.18 11.20 -10.12
N ARG A 51 4.17 12.05 -10.25
CA ARG A 51 4.13 13.35 -9.61
C ARG A 51 3.91 13.25 -8.10
N TYR A 52 3.17 12.25 -7.66
CA TYR A 52 2.72 12.10 -6.27
C TYR A 52 3.41 10.97 -5.53
N ILE A 53 3.78 9.90 -6.22
CA ILE A 53 4.50 8.74 -5.68
C ILE A 53 5.90 8.77 -6.29
N LYS A 54 6.89 9.20 -5.50
CA LYS A 54 8.25 9.46 -5.98
C LYS A 54 9.28 8.81 -5.08
N TRP A 55 10.21 8.13 -5.72
CA TRP A 55 11.43 7.74 -5.03
C TRP A 55 12.24 8.98 -4.62
N PRO A 56 12.85 9.00 -3.43
CA PRO A 56 13.64 10.15 -2.98
C PRO A 56 14.84 10.38 -3.90
N GLU A 57 15.08 11.64 -4.24
CA GLU A 57 16.30 12.02 -4.95
C GLU A 57 17.53 11.74 -4.08
N PRO A 58 18.71 11.45 -4.70
CA PRO A 58 19.92 11.09 -3.96
C PRO A 58 20.29 12.06 -2.83
N HIS A 59 20.14 13.35 -3.05
CA HIS A 59 20.44 14.39 -2.05
C HIS A 59 19.43 14.41 -0.89
N ALA A 60 18.21 13.92 -1.09
CA ALA A 60 17.19 13.86 -0.07
C ALA A 60 17.33 12.62 0.84
N MET A 61 18.04 11.57 0.41
CA MET A 61 18.14 10.31 1.16
C MET A 61 18.80 10.50 2.53
N VAL A 62 19.75 11.42 2.66
CA VAL A 62 20.38 11.73 3.95
C VAL A 62 19.37 12.30 4.95
N HIS A 63 18.39 13.06 4.46
CA HIS A 63 17.32 13.57 5.31
C HIS A 63 16.36 12.44 5.71
N PHE A 64 15.96 11.57 4.77
CA PHE A 64 15.12 10.42 5.06
C PHE A 64 15.75 9.51 6.13
N GLU A 65 17.04 9.17 5.97
CA GLU A 65 17.76 8.36 6.95
C GLU A 65 17.79 9.01 8.33
N ARG A 66 18.07 10.31 8.40
CA ARG A 66 18.07 11.03 9.68
C ARG A 66 16.71 10.96 10.38
N GLU A 67 15.62 11.18 9.65
CA GLU A 67 14.26 11.13 10.20
C GLU A 67 13.88 9.70 10.66
N PHE A 68 14.20 8.68 9.85
CA PHE A 68 14.01 7.29 10.27
C PHE A 68 14.83 6.94 11.51
N ARG A 69 16.08 7.39 11.58
CA ARG A 69 16.95 7.17 12.75
C ARG A 69 16.36 7.82 14.02
N GLN A 70 15.71 8.97 13.92
CA GLN A 70 15.05 9.62 15.05
C GLN A 70 13.86 8.81 15.57
N LEU A 71 13.13 8.08 14.71
CA LEU A 71 11.98 7.28 15.14
C LEU A 71 12.35 6.11 16.06
N SER A 72 13.48 5.45 15.84
CA SER A 72 13.82 4.23 16.58
C SER A 72 15.31 3.93 16.71
N GLY A 73 16.18 4.81 16.25
CA GLY A 73 17.64 4.60 16.28
C GLY A 73 18.16 3.63 15.22
N PHE A 74 17.36 3.14 14.28
CA PHE A 74 17.81 2.20 13.27
C PHE A 74 18.53 2.96 12.12
N PRO A 75 19.84 2.70 11.89
CA PRO A 75 20.61 3.47 10.93
C PRO A 75 20.40 3.00 9.49
N GLY A 76 20.68 3.87 8.52
CA GLY A 76 20.73 3.53 7.09
C GLY A 76 19.36 3.35 6.40
N THR A 77 18.26 3.54 7.11
CA THR A 77 16.90 3.34 6.58
C THR A 77 16.43 4.56 5.78
N ILE A 78 15.92 4.34 4.58
CA ILE A 78 15.27 5.38 3.76
C ILE A 78 13.81 5.07 3.44
N GLY A 79 13.31 3.90 3.79
CA GLY A 79 11.92 3.48 3.59
C GLY A 79 11.64 2.13 4.23
N ALA A 80 10.34 1.85 4.40
CA ALA A 80 9.84 0.55 4.82
C ALA A 80 8.93 -0.04 3.75
N ILE A 81 9.08 -1.34 3.48
CA ILE A 81 8.31 -2.08 2.47
C ILE A 81 7.48 -3.16 3.12
N ASP A 82 6.26 -3.35 2.63
CA ASP A 82 5.40 -4.48 3.00
C ASP A 82 4.36 -4.77 1.92
N GLY A 83 3.73 -5.95 2.02
CA GLY A 83 2.60 -6.38 1.19
C GLY A 83 1.28 -6.28 1.95
N CYS A 84 0.28 -5.65 1.35
CA CYS A 84 -1.06 -5.54 1.90
C CYS A 84 -2.08 -6.21 0.98
N HIS A 85 -2.87 -7.15 1.51
CA HIS A 85 -3.97 -7.76 0.77
C HIS A 85 -5.18 -6.84 0.72
N ILE A 86 -5.67 -6.58 -0.49
CA ILE A 86 -6.93 -5.88 -0.75
C ILE A 86 -7.96 -6.95 -1.12
N ALA A 87 -8.97 -7.13 -0.25
CA ALA A 87 -10.01 -8.14 -0.46
C ALA A 87 -10.87 -7.78 -1.67
N ILE A 88 -11.20 -8.81 -2.47
CA ILE A 88 -11.97 -8.69 -3.71
C ILE A 88 -13.02 -9.79 -3.80
N ASN A 89 -13.99 -9.66 -4.72
CA ASN A 89 -14.84 -10.78 -5.11
C ASN A 89 -14.01 -11.91 -5.72
N ALA A 90 -14.52 -13.14 -5.62
CA ALA A 90 -13.97 -14.25 -6.38
C ALA A 90 -14.01 -13.92 -7.88
N PRO A 91 -12.85 -13.87 -8.56
CA PRO A 91 -12.82 -13.68 -10.01
C PRO A 91 -13.48 -14.87 -10.72
N ILE A 92 -14.05 -14.63 -11.91
CA ILE A 92 -14.66 -15.70 -12.71
C ILE A 92 -13.60 -16.67 -13.23
N GLU A 93 -12.44 -16.13 -13.64
CA GLU A 93 -11.32 -16.90 -14.17
C GLU A 93 -10.21 -17.02 -13.13
N ASN A 94 -9.57 -18.17 -13.05
CA ASN A 94 -8.41 -18.45 -12.19
C ASN A 94 -8.62 -18.04 -10.72
N SER A 95 -9.84 -18.19 -10.20
CA SER A 95 -10.25 -17.80 -8.84
C SER A 95 -9.25 -18.25 -7.77
N ASP A 96 -8.78 -19.49 -7.83
CA ASP A 96 -7.85 -20.07 -6.85
C ASP A 96 -6.51 -19.31 -6.76
N SER A 97 -6.07 -18.69 -7.85
CA SER A 97 -4.85 -17.86 -7.85
C SER A 97 -4.97 -16.62 -6.98
N TYR A 98 -6.18 -16.19 -6.66
CA TYR A 98 -6.43 -15.02 -5.85
C TYR A 98 -6.60 -15.31 -4.36
N ILE A 99 -6.70 -16.59 -3.97
CA ILE A 99 -6.86 -17.00 -2.57
C ILE A 99 -5.53 -16.81 -1.85
N ASN A 100 -5.52 -15.93 -0.85
CA ASN A 100 -4.36 -15.70 0.00
C ASN A 100 -4.26 -16.74 1.15
N ARG A 101 -3.20 -16.62 1.98
CA ARG A 101 -2.96 -17.53 3.11
C ARG A 101 -4.06 -17.49 4.19
N LYS A 102 -4.90 -16.45 4.22
CA LYS A 102 -6.03 -16.30 5.14
C LYS A 102 -7.33 -16.84 4.56
N GLY A 103 -7.32 -17.43 3.35
CA GLY A 103 -8.46 -18.10 2.72
C GLY A 103 -9.45 -17.17 2.01
N PHE A 104 -9.13 -15.91 1.75
CA PHE A 104 -9.99 -15.02 0.98
C PHE A 104 -9.32 -14.50 -0.31
N HIS A 105 -10.15 -14.14 -1.30
CA HIS A 105 -9.69 -13.63 -2.58
C HIS A 105 -9.15 -12.21 -2.42
N SER A 106 -7.95 -11.96 -2.93
CA SER A 106 -7.30 -10.66 -2.81
C SER A 106 -6.36 -10.34 -3.97
N ILE A 107 -6.07 -9.05 -4.13
CA ILE A 107 -4.96 -8.53 -4.92
C ILE A 107 -3.94 -7.93 -3.95
N VAL A 108 -2.65 -8.12 -4.24
CA VAL A 108 -1.58 -7.57 -3.42
C VAL A 108 -1.32 -6.12 -3.79
N LEU A 109 -1.26 -5.27 -2.79
CA LEU A 109 -0.65 -3.95 -2.82
C LEU A 109 0.70 -4.03 -2.12
N GLN A 110 1.82 -4.02 -2.86
CA GLN A 110 3.14 -3.77 -2.28
C GLN A 110 3.36 -2.27 -2.21
N GLY A 111 3.66 -1.76 -1.04
CA GLY A 111 3.97 -0.35 -0.81
C GLY A 111 5.34 -0.16 -0.20
N ILE A 112 6.00 0.91 -0.58
CA ILE A 112 7.19 1.43 0.11
C ILE A 112 6.84 2.81 0.60
N CYS A 113 6.98 3.07 1.90
CA CYS A 113 6.69 4.37 2.47
C CYS A 113 7.90 5.05 3.10
N ASP A 114 7.83 6.38 3.20
CA ASP A 114 8.77 7.20 3.92
C ASP A 114 8.38 7.38 5.41
N TYR A 115 9.20 8.12 6.15
CA TYR A 115 9.00 8.46 7.56
C TYR A 115 7.75 9.31 7.84
N LYS A 116 7.20 9.99 6.81
CA LYS A 116 5.95 10.77 6.88
C LYS A 116 4.71 9.96 6.53
N LEU A 117 4.84 8.65 6.35
CA LEU A 117 3.75 7.75 5.94
C LEU A 117 3.26 7.99 4.49
N ARG A 118 4.08 8.60 3.62
CA ARG A 118 3.79 8.75 2.19
C ARG A 118 4.35 7.58 1.42
N PHE A 119 3.63 7.09 0.45
CA PHE A 119 4.16 6.12 -0.49
C PHE A 119 5.24 6.76 -1.38
N ILE A 120 6.40 6.14 -1.45
CA ILE A 120 7.48 6.47 -2.38
C ILE A 120 7.56 5.49 -3.55
N ASP A 121 6.92 4.34 -3.43
CA ASP A 121 6.67 3.37 -4.50
C ASP A 121 5.41 2.55 -4.20
N VAL A 122 4.67 2.20 -5.24
CA VAL A 122 3.48 1.35 -5.18
C VAL A 122 3.46 0.41 -6.36
N PHE A 123 3.37 -0.89 -6.08
CA PHE A 123 3.20 -1.94 -7.07
C PHE A 123 1.99 -2.81 -6.73
N THR A 124 1.09 -3.03 -7.69
CA THR A 124 -0.16 -3.78 -7.47
C THR A 124 -0.61 -4.52 -8.72
N GLY A 125 -1.66 -5.34 -8.59
CA GLY A 125 -2.19 -6.15 -9.70
C GLY A 125 -1.79 -7.61 -9.64
N ILE A 126 -1.02 -8.01 -8.63
CA ILE A 126 -0.59 -9.40 -8.43
C ILE A 126 -1.63 -10.15 -7.59
N CYS A 127 -1.93 -11.39 -7.97
CA CYS A 127 -2.88 -12.28 -7.29
C CYS A 127 -2.46 -12.55 -5.84
N GLY A 128 -3.43 -12.70 -4.95
CA GLY A 128 -3.23 -12.85 -3.50
C GLY A 128 -2.47 -14.10 -3.06
N SER A 129 -2.40 -15.16 -3.87
CA SER A 129 -1.60 -16.36 -3.55
C SER A 129 -0.09 -16.15 -3.66
N VAL A 130 0.34 -15.05 -4.29
CA VAL A 130 1.76 -14.78 -4.57
C VAL A 130 2.45 -14.23 -3.32
N HIS A 131 3.59 -14.81 -2.97
CA HIS A 131 4.40 -14.39 -1.82
C HIS A 131 5.15 -13.07 -2.06
N ASP A 132 5.37 -12.28 -1.01
CA ASP A 132 5.99 -10.96 -1.06
C ASP A 132 7.35 -10.94 -1.77
N ALA A 133 8.19 -11.96 -1.54
CA ALA A 133 9.46 -12.11 -2.26
C ALA A 133 9.30 -12.19 -3.79
N ARG A 134 8.20 -12.77 -4.28
CA ARG A 134 7.92 -12.85 -5.70
C ARG A 134 7.30 -11.54 -6.21
N VAL A 135 6.41 -10.92 -5.42
CA VAL A 135 5.86 -9.60 -5.73
C VAL A 135 7.00 -8.60 -5.88
N TRP A 136 7.95 -8.58 -4.92
CA TRP A 136 9.15 -7.75 -4.98
C TRP A 136 9.96 -7.97 -6.26
N ARG A 137 10.20 -9.23 -6.65
CA ARG A 137 10.96 -9.54 -7.89
C ARG A 137 10.29 -9.08 -9.16
N LEU A 138 8.95 -8.98 -9.16
CA LEU A 138 8.15 -8.56 -10.31
C LEU A 138 7.96 -7.04 -10.36
N SER A 139 8.21 -6.32 -9.26
CA SER A 139 7.97 -4.87 -9.17
C SER A 139 8.93 -4.07 -10.06
N ASP A 140 8.41 -2.99 -10.63
CA ASP A 140 9.17 -2.10 -11.50
C ASP A 140 10.36 -1.48 -10.77
N ILE A 141 10.17 -1.06 -9.53
CA ILE A 141 11.25 -0.47 -8.71
C ILE A 141 12.41 -1.46 -8.51
N ARG A 142 12.11 -2.77 -8.36
CA ARG A 142 13.16 -3.79 -8.25
C ARG A 142 13.99 -3.90 -9.53
N GLN A 143 13.37 -3.78 -10.70
CA GLN A 143 14.05 -3.79 -11.98
C GLN A 143 14.93 -2.55 -12.15
N LEU A 144 14.40 -1.37 -11.80
CA LEU A 144 15.14 -0.11 -11.82
C LEU A 144 16.36 -0.12 -10.90
N ILE A 145 16.22 -0.64 -9.68
CA ILE A 145 17.35 -0.84 -8.74
C ILE A 145 18.40 -1.77 -9.33
N THR A 146 17.98 -2.84 -10.00
CA THR A 146 18.94 -3.79 -10.62
C THR A 146 19.76 -3.13 -11.72
N ASN A 147 19.17 -2.21 -12.46
CA ASN A 147 19.82 -1.51 -13.56
C ASN A 147 20.78 -0.40 -13.07
N ASP A 148 20.44 0.28 -11.99
CA ASP A 148 21.27 1.35 -11.43
C ASP A 148 21.07 1.45 -9.89
N GLU A 149 21.75 0.56 -9.15
CA GLU A 149 21.68 0.51 -7.69
C GLU A 149 22.12 1.83 -7.05
N ASN A 150 23.15 2.48 -7.60
CA ASN A 150 23.71 3.71 -7.00
C ASN A 150 22.75 4.89 -7.07
N ARG A 151 21.85 4.94 -8.04
CA ARG A 151 20.80 5.96 -8.13
C ARG A 151 19.77 5.79 -7.01
N TYR A 152 19.42 4.55 -6.68
CA TYR A 152 18.36 4.24 -5.73
C TYR A 152 18.86 4.04 -4.30
N PHE A 153 20.12 3.62 -4.10
CA PHE A 153 20.70 3.36 -2.80
C PHE A 153 22.16 3.83 -2.73
N GLN A 154 22.34 5.08 -2.35
CA GLN A 154 23.67 5.63 -2.05
C GLN A 154 24.09 5.27 -0.62
N ASN A 155 25.42 5.30 -0.36
CA ASN A 155 26.00 5.30 0.99
C ASN A 155 25.51 4.19 1.94
N GLN A 156 25.19 3.00 1.44
CA GLN A 156 24.68 1.88 2.24
C GLN A 156 23.25 2.08 2.79
N TYR A 157 22.47 2.95 2.18
CA TYR A 157 21.05 3.06 2.51
C TYR A 157 20.29 1.80 2.11
N HIS A 158 19.20 1.50 2.83
CA HIS A 158 18.39 0.32 2.59
C HIS A 158 16.92 0.54 2.99
N LEU A 159 16.08 -0.37 2.50
CA LEU A 159 14.69 -0.53 2.95
C LEU A 159 14.62 -1.51 4.12
N LEU A 160 13.58 -1.39 4.94
CA LEU A 160 13.20 -2.39 5.93
C LEU A 160 12.03 -3.23 5.41
N GLY A 161 12.27 -4.51 5.21
CA GLY A 161 11.23 -5.50 4.87
C GLY A 161 11.05 -6.53 5.99
N ASP A 162 9.96 -7.28 5.97
CA ASP A 162 9.78 -8.42 6.86
C ASP A 162 10.65 -9.62 6.43
N SER A 163 10.54 -10.73 7.15
CA SER A 163 11.31 -11.95 6.87
C SER A 163 10.93 -12.65 5.57
N ALA A 164 9.87 -12.25 4.88
CA ALA A 164 9.47 -12.77 3.58
C ALA A 164 10.30 -12.15 2.44
N TYR A 165 10.87 -10.97 2.66
CA TYR A 165 11.74 -10.33 1.67
C TYR A 165 13.16 -10.92 1.68
N PRO A 166 13.86 -10.95 0.53
CA PRO A 166 15.24 -11.44 0.46
C PRO A 166 16.21 -10.41 1.07
N LEU A 167 17.04 -10.84 2.01
CA LEU A 167 18.13 -10.03 2.54
C LEU A 167 19.08 -9.64 1.39
N SER A 168 19.42 -8.37 1.29
CA SER A 168 20.35 -7.84 0.28
C SER A 168 21.02 -6.57 0.78
N ARG A 169 21.95 -5.99 0.01
CA ARG A 169 22.60 -4.72 0.35
C ARG A 169 21.59 -3.57 0.60
N TYR A 170 20.49 -3.56 -0.13
CA TYR A 170 19.45 -2.53 -0.08
C TYR A 170 18.14 -2.99 0.59
N MET A 171 18.11 -4.19 1.15
CA MET A 171 16.94 -4.73 1.86
C MET A 171 17.40 -5.37 3.18
N SER A 172 17.07 -4.75 4.28
CA SER A 172 17.32 -5.27 5.64
C SER A 172 16.07 -6.02 6.13
N THR A 173 16.29 -7.23 6.63
CA THR A 173 15.24 -8.11 7.18
C THR A 173 15.62 -8.60 8.55
N PRO A 174 14.67 -8.96 9.42
CA PRO A 174 14.97 -9.43 10.76
C PRO A 174 15.69 -10.79 10.75
N TYR A 175 16.51 -11.03 11.75
CA TYR A 175 17.04 -12.37 12.02
C TYR A 175 15.89 -13.32 12.33
N ARG A 176 15.90 -14.49 11.71
CA ARG A 176 14.91 -15.55 12.02
C ARG A 176 15.11 -16.03 13.47
N ASP A 177 14.03 -16.00 14.23
CA ASP A 177 14.06 -16.52 15.59
C ASP A 177 13.82 -18.04 15.54
N ASN A 178 14.89 -18.79 15.80
CA ASN A 178 14.90 -20.24 15.98
C ASN A 178 15.13 -20.64 17.46
N GLY A 179 14.92 -19.70 18.39
CA GLY A 179 15.17 -19.87 19.81
C GLY A 179 16.61 -19.59 20.26
N HIS A 180 17.53 -19.28 19.34
CA HIS A 180 18.98 -19.13 19.62
C HIS A 180 19.52 -17.72 19.34
N LEU A 181 18.64 -16.70 19.20
CA LEU A 181 19.10 -15.33 19.01
C LEU A 181 19.88 -14.83 20.22
N ASN A 182 21.07 -14.25 19.97
CA ASN A 182 21.78 -13.51 20.99
C ASN A 182 21.16 -12.13 21.27
N ASN A 183 21.62 -11.45 22.33
CA ASN A 183 21.04 -10.16 22.73
C ASN A 183 21.18 -9.08 21.65
N THR A 184 22.28 -9.07 20.89
CA THR A 184 22.50 -8.13 19.79
C THR A 184 21.47 -8.34 18.66
N GLN A 185 21.22 -9.58 18.29
CA GLN A 185 20.22 -9.94 17.26
C GLN A 185 18.80 -9.62 17.73
N ARG A 186 18.48 -9.87 19.00
CA ARG A 186 17.17 -9.49 19.59
C ARG A 186 16.97 -7.96 19.57
N ASN A 187 18.00 -7.20 19.96
CA ASN A 187 17.96 -5.74 19.93
C ASN A 187 17.80 -5.24 18.48
N PHE A 188 18.51 -5.83 17.53
CA PHE A 188 18.35 -5.53 16.11
C PHE A 188 16.91 -5.76 15.66
N ASN A 189 16.33 -6.94 15.91
CA ASN A 189 14.95 -7.26 15.54
C ASN A 189 13.95 -6.32 16.19
N THR A 190 14.14 -5.94 17.43
CA THR A 190 13.28 -4.99 18.14
C THR A 190 13.30 -3.61 17.48
N ASN A 191 14.46 -3.08 17.18
CA ASN A 191 14.59 -1.77 16.54
C ASN A 191 14.12 -1.80 15.08
N HIS A 192 14.41 -2.88 14.35
CA HIS A 192 13.93 -3.14 13.01
C HIS A 192 12.38 -3.11 12.97
N SER A 193 11.72 -3.88 13.84
CA SER A 193 10.27 -3.95 13.94
C SER A 193 9.65 -2.59 14.29
N LYS A 194 10.22 -1.88 15.29
CA LYS A 194 9.76 -0.53 15.67
C LYS A 194 9.82 0.46 14.52
N THR A 195 10.87 0.38 13.68
CA THR A 195 11.01 1.27 12.53
C THR A 195 10.05 0.88 11.42
N ARG A 196 9.85 -0.43 11.16
CA ARG A 196 9.00 -0.94 10.08
C ARG A 196 7.49 -0.67 10.32
N VAL A 197 7.06 -0.46 11.57
CA VAL A 197 5.66 -0.10 11.90
C VAL A 197 5.11 1.05 11.05
N VAL A 198 5.97 1.94 10.51
CA VAL A 198 5.53 3.04 9.63
C VAL A 198 4.74 2.55 8.41
N ILE A 199 5.12 1.43 7.78
CA ILE A 199 4.39 0.92 6.62
C ILE A 199 3.03 0.31 7.02
N GLU A 200 2.95 -0.36 8.17
CA GLU A 200 1.69 -0.88 8.70
C GLU A 200 0.71 0.27 9.01
N ARG A 201 1.21 1.34 9.64
CA ARG A 201 0.43 2.58 9.87
C ARG A 201 0.00 3.23 8.55
N THR A 202 0.87 3.27 7.54
CA THR A 202 0.54 3.81 6.22
C THR A 202 -0.64 3.07 5.61
N PHE A 203 -0.63 1.73 5.63
CA PHE A 203 -1.76 0.92 5.15
C PHE A 203 -3.02 1.08 6.00
N GLY A 204 -2.87 1.22 7.32
CA GLY A 204 -3.98 1.52 8.23
C GLY A 204 -4.69 2.81 7.85
N ILE A 205 -3.95 3.92 7.74
CA ILE A 205 -4.49 5.23 7.35
C ILE A 205 -5.07 5.19 5.93
N LEU A 206 -4.40 4.54 4.98
CA LEU A 206 -4.90 4.37 3.61
C LEU A 206 -6.29 3.74 3.61
N LYS A 207 -6.46 2.60 4.31
CA LYS A 207 -7.74 1.87 4.37
C LYS A 207 -8.80 2.57 5.23
N ALA A 208 -8.41 3.32 6.25
CA ALA A 208 -9.31 4.14 7.04
C ALA A 208 -9.89 5.30 6.21
N ARG A 209 -9.04 5.97 5.43
CA ARG A 209 -9.44 7.09 4.56
C ARG A 209 -10.24 6.61 3.34
N PHE A 210 -9.78 5.55 2.69
CA PHE A 210 -10.40 4.98 1.50
C PHE A 210 -11.01 3.61 1.82
N ARG A 211 -12.19 3.63 2.44
CA ARG A 211 -12.90 2.40 2.89
C ARG A 211 -13.17 1.42 1.74
N LYS A 212 -13.19 1.91 0.50
CA LYS A 212 -13.28 1.06 -0.70
C LYS A 212 -12.20 -0.02 -0.73
N LEU A 213 -11.01 0.23 -0.18
CA LEU A 213 -9.90 -0.73 -0.12
C LEU A 213 -10.06 -1.82 0.96
N LYS A 214 -11.05 -1.70 1.88
CA LYS A 214 -11.37 -2.81 2.81
C LYS A 214 -11.94 -4.00 2.06
N TYR A 215 -12.78 -3.73 1.03
CA TYR A 215 -13.33 -4.74 0.12
C TYR A 215 -13.71 -4.10 -1.22
N VAL A 216 -13.03 -4.49 -2.30
CA VAL A 216 -13.32 -3.97 -3.64
C VAL A 216 -14.31 -4.86 -4.36
N TYR A 217 -15.58 -4.48 -4.35
CA TYR A 217 -16.65 -5.18 -5.05
C TYR A 217 -16.63 -4.83 -6.55
N MET A 218 -15.79 -5.52 -7.33
CA MET A 218 -15.67 -5.37 -8.78
C MET A 218 -15.43 -6.73 -9.43
N TYR A 219 -16.14 -7.01 -10.54
CA TYR A 219 -15.94 -8.23 -11.32
C TYR A 219 -14.76 -8.13 -12.29
N ASN A 220 -14.49 -6.94 -12.80
CA ASN A 220 -13.32 -6.72 -13.66
C ASN A 220 -12.07 -6.49 -12.79
N THR A 221 -11.28 -7.54 -12.64
CA THR A 221 -10.06 -7.53 -11.83
C THR A 221 -8.97 -6.60 -12.38
N GLU A 222 -8.95 -6.34 -13.69
CA GLU A 222 -8.00 -5.43 -14.34
C GLU A 222 -8.17 -3.96 -13.89
N MET A 223 -9.36 -3.61 -13.40
CA MET A 223 -9.66 -2.27 -12.91
C MET A 223 -9.26 -2.06 -11.44
N ILE A 224 -9.03 -3.13 -10.68
CA ILE A 224 -8.74 -3.02 -9.25
C ILE A 224 -7.38 -2.35 -8.98
N PRO A 225 -6.30 -2.62 -9.73
CA PRO A 225 -5.06 -1.88 -9.60
C PRO A 225 -5.21 -0.37 -9.79
N LEU A 226 -6.09 0.06 -10.70
CA LEU A 226 -6.39 1.48 -10.90
C LEU A 226 -7.02 2.12 -9.66
N VAL A 227 -7.96 1.43 -9.01
CA VAL A 227 -8.57 1.86 -7.74
C VAL A 227 -7.50 1.98 -6.65
N ILE A 228 -6.66 0.97 -6.50
CA ILE A 228 -5.60 0.93 -5.47
C ILE A 228 -4.60 2.06 -5.69
N LEU A 229 -4.11 2.24 -6.91
CA LEU A 229 -3.13 3.29 -7.23
C LEU A 229 -3.74 4.69 -7.03
N SER A 230 -4.99 4.90 -7.47
CA SER A 230 -5.69 6.18 -7.24
C SER A 230 -5.82 6.52 -5.75
N CYS A 231 -6.19 5.54 -4.91
CA CYS A 231 -6.26 5.72 -3.46
C CYS A 231 -4.87 6.04 -2.87
N SER A 232 -3.81 5.41 -3.36
CA SER A 232 -2.43 5.65 -2.90
C SER A 232 -1.94 7.05 -3.27
N ILE A 233 -2.27 7.54 -4.47
CA ILE A 233 -1.99 8.91 -4.90
C ILE A 233 -2.74 9.93 -4.01
N LEU A 234 -4.04 9.71 -3.83
CA LEU A 234 -4.87 10.59 -2.99
C LEU A 234 -4.42 10.57 -1.53
N HIS A 235 -3.94 9.42 -1.03
CA HIS A 235 -3.34 9.32 0.31
C HIS A 235 -2.13 10.26 0.45
N ASN A 236 -1.21 10.24 -0.52
CA ASN A 236 -0.05 11.14 -0.50
C ASN A 236 -0.47 12.60 -0.57
N ILE A 237 -1.45 12.95 -1.42
CA ILE A 237 -2.00 14.31 -1.50
C ILE A 237 -2.56 14.75 -0.13
N CYS A 238 -3.31 13.90 0.56
CA CYS A 238 -3.83 14.19 1.89
C CYS A 238 -2.71 14.40 2.92
N ILE A 239 -1.70 13.52 2.93
CA ILE A 239 -0.54 13.66 3.85
C ILE A 239 0.24 14.95 3.58
N GLU A 240 0.45 15.33 2.32
CA GLU A 240 1.18 16.55 1.94
C GLU A 240 0.42 17.83 2.33
N ASN A 241 -0.90 17.78 2.37
CA ASN A 241 -1.75 18.91 2.75
C ASN A 241 -2.13 18.91 4.25
N GLU A 242 -1.46 18.11 5.06
CA GLU A 242 -1.67 18.03 6.52
C GLU A 242 -3.14 17.75 6.92
N ASP A 243 -3.85 17.00 6.08
CA ASP A 243 -5.18 16.52 6.43
C ASP A 243 -5.11 15.77 7.76
N ALA A 244 -6.00 16.13 8.70
CA ALA A 244 -6.03 15.60 10.04
C ALA A 244 -5.89 14.07 10.02
N PRO A 245 -5.03 13.48 10.86
CA PRO A 245 -4.93 12.03 10.96
C PRO A 245 -6.32 11.50 11.30
N ILE A 246 -6.82 10.58 10.49
CA ILE A 246 -7.99 9.80 10.86
C ILE A 246 -7.55 9.02 12.10
N GLU A 247 -8.20 9.23 13.23
CA GLU A 247 -7.97 8.40 14.40
C GLU A 247 -8.12 6.94 13.97
N ASP A 248 -7.16 6.10 14.35
CA ASP A 248 -7.16 4.67 14.04
C ASP A 248 -8.47 4.11 14.65
N GLU A 249 -9.52 3.99 13.85
CA GLU A 249 -10.61 3.09 14.20
C GLU A 249 -9.95 1.71 14.37
N PRO A 250 -10.15 1.03 15.52
CA PRO A 250 -9.62 -0.30 15.70
C PRO A 250 -9.97 -1.10 14.45
N ILE A 251 -8.98 -1.79 13.90
CA ILE A 251 -9.15 -2.61 12.69
C ILE A 251 -10.26 -3.59 13.03
N GLU A 252 -11.50 -3.27 12.67
CA GLU A 252 -12.59 -4.24 12.72
C GLU A 252 -12.15 -5.36 11.78
N LEU A 253 -11.81 -6.49 12.37
CA LEU A 253 -11.58 -7.72 11.64
C LEU A 253 -12.75 -7.88 10.68
N ASN A 254 -12.43 -8.09 9.40
CA ASN A 254 -13.42 -8.35 8.36
C ASN A 254 -14.46 -9.35 8.92
N PRO A 255 -15.78 -9.15 8.73
CA PRO A 255 -16.80 -10.08 9.22
C PRO A 255 -16.54 -11.55 8.87
N MET A 256 -15.78 -11.83 7.81
CA MET A 256 -15.26 -13.16 7.49
C MET A 256 -14.16 -13.65 8.47
N GLU A 257 -13.39 -12.77 9.10
CA GLU A 257 -12.39 -13.15 10.11
C GLU A 257 -13.03 -13.50 11.45
N MET A 258 -14.24 -13.00 11.75
CA MET A 258 -15.00 -13.38 12.95
C MET A 258 -15.62 -14.80 12.85
N LEU A 259 -15.88 -15.29 11.65
CA LEU A 259 -16.44 -16.64 11.45
C LEU A 259 -15.39 -17.76 11.56
N ILE A 260 -14.12 -17.46 11.36
CA ILE A 260 -13.02 -18.44 11.38
C ILE A 260 -12.44 -18.64 12.79
N ASN A 261 -12.60 -17.66 13.69
CA ASN A 261 -12.07 -17.75 15.07
C ASN A 261 -13.06 -18.34 16.11
N ASN A 262 -14.22 -18.85 15.66
CA ASN A 262 -15.25 -19.47 16.52
C ASN A 262 -15.49 -20.96 16.22
N GLU A 263 -14.56 -21.67 15.57
CA GLU A 263 -14.56 -23.13 15.44
C GLU A 263 -13.34 -23.78 16.13
#